data_8a33fabcb782597e314c54d47aa7d411
#
_entry.id   8a33fabcb782597e314c54d47aa7d411
#
_cell.length_a   1.000
_cell.length_b   1.000
_cell.length_c   1.000
_cell.angle_alpha   90.00
_cell.angle_beta   90.00
_cell.angle_gamma   90.00
#
_symmetry.space_group_name_H-M   'P 1'
#
loop_
_entity.id
_entity.type
_entity.pdbx_description
1 polymer ?
#
loop_
_entity_poly.entity_id
_entity_poly.type
_entity_poly.pdbx_seq_one_letter_code
_entity_poly.pdbx_strand_id
1 'polypeptide(L)'
;FTERITPELMTVADVVAMGRYPYTGGLGILTPKDEAVVAQCMEQIRISPLKERNFMSLSDGQKQRVLLAKALCQEPEILILDEPTSYLDVKYKLEFLSMLQEMTRKKKIGVLMSLHELDLAERVSDKIVCVKGENIENYGTPEEVFADGFVDQLYEITDGTFQEKNGCV
;
A
#
# COMPACT_ATOMS: atom_id res chain seq x y z
N PHE A 1 12.79 -21.69 22.90
CA PHE A 1 12.19 -22.41 21.77
C PHE A 1 11.88 -21.40 20.67
N THR A 2 12.82 -21.22 19.74
CA THR A 2 12.57 -20.48 18.50
C THR A 2 12.13 -21.50 17.47
N GLU A 3 10.86 -21.88 17.47
CA GLU A 3 10.28 -22.47 16.27
C GLU A 3 10.36 -21.40 15.19
N ARG A 4 11.16 -21.66 14.17
CA ARG A 4 11.13 -20.88 12.95
C ARG A 4 9.74 -21.05 12.38
N ILE A 5 8.92 -19.99 12.47
CA ILE A 5 7.67 -19.91 11.75
C ILE A 5 8.07 -20.06 10.28
N THR A 6 7.84 -21.23 9.72
CA THR A 6 8.08 -21.52 8.30
C THR A 6 6.88 -20.94 7.54
N PRO A 7 7.03 -19.83 6.79
CA PRO A 7 5.93 -19.23 6.03
C PRO A 7 5.31 -20.20 5.01
N GLU A 8 6.01 -21.30 4.73
CA GLU A 8 5.63 -22.33 3.77
C GLU A 8 4.32 -23.05 4.09
N LEU A 9 3.86 -23.03 5.34
CA LEU A 9 2.63 -23.70 5.78
C LEU A 9 1.49 -22.74 6.15
N MET A 10 1.72 -21.44 6.10
CA MET A 10 0.70 -20.47 6.53
C MET A 10 -0.36 -20.23 5.46
N THR A 11 -1.62 -20.29 5.90
CA THR A 11 -2.74 -19.83 5.07
C THR A 11 -2.80 -18.31 4.99
N VAL A 12 -3.56 -17.80 4.03
CA VAL A 12 -3.86 -16.36 3.94
C VAL A 12 -4.50 -15.86 5.24
N ALA A 13 -5.42 -16.63 5.82
CA ALA A 13 -6.07 -16.28 7.08
C ALA A 13 -5.05 -16.15 8.22
N ASP A 14 -4.09 -17.07 8.32
CA ASP A 14 -3.04 -17.02 9.34
C ASP A 14 -2.18 -15.75 9.21
N VAL A 15 -1.76 -15.41 7.98
CA VAL A 15 -0.95 -14.22 7.73
C VAL A 15 -1.71 -12.95 8.09
N VAL A 16 -3.00 -12.84 7.74
CA VAL A 16 -3.81 -11.67 8.09
C VAL A 16 -4.02 -11.59 9.61
N ALA A 17 -4.27 -12.74 10.26
CA ALA A 17 -4.47 -12.84 11.70
C ALA A 17 -3.24 -12.38 12.51
N MET A 18 -2.03 -12.51 11.98
CA MET A 18 -0.81 -11.96 12.61
C MET A 18 -0.91 -10.45 12.86
N GLY A 19 -1.73 -9.72 12.10
CA GLY A 19 -2.02 -8.30 12.34
C GLY A 19 -2.68 -8.05 13.70
N ARG A 20 -3.30 -9.06 14.32
CA ARG A 20 -3.93 -8.96 15.65
C ARG A 20 -2.99 -9.24 16.82
N TYR A 21 -1.76 -9.70 16.58
CA TYR A 21 -0.82 -10.02 17.65
C TYR A 21 -0.63 -8.90 18.71
N PRO A 22 -0.63 -7.61 18.39
CA PRO A 22 -0.57 -6.57 19.40
C PRO A 22 -1.74 -6.60 20.40
N TYR A 23 -2.84 -7.28 20.07
CA TYR A 23 -4.07 -7.33 20.87
C TYR A 23 -4.31 -8.68 21.57
N THR A 24 -3.53 -9.72 21.25
CA THR A 24 -3.78 -11.09 21.72
C THR A 24 -3.09 -11.46 23.06
N GLY A 25 -2.38 -10.49 23.67
CA GLY A 25 -1.63 -10.74 24.89
C GLY A 25 -0.47 -11.73 24.73
N GLY A 26 0.10 -12.19 25.85
CA GLY A 26 1.31 -13.03 25.85
C GLY A 26 1.15 -14.44 25.27
N LEU A 27 -0.07 -14.94 25.10
CA LEU A 27 -0.34 -16.29 24.58
C LEU A 27 -0.66 -16.30 23.08
N GLY A 28 -0.82 -15.14 22.45
CA GLY A 28 -1.11 -15.05 21.02
C GLY A 28 -2.48 -15.61 20.60
N ILE A 29 -3.41 -15.82 21.55
CA ILE A 29 -4.73 -16.41 21.27
C ILE A 29 -5.68 -15.34 20.77
N LEU A 30 -6.27 -15.57 19.58
CA LEU A 30 -7.30 -14.69 19.01
C LEU A 30 -8.61 -14.83 19.79
N THR A 31 -9.23 -13.70 20.09
CA THR A 31 -10.60 -13.67 20.62
C THR A 31 -11.61 -13.65 19.46
N PRO A 32 -12.90 -13.96 19.71
CA PRO A 32 -13.94 -13.83 18.69
C PRO A 32 -14.03 -12.42 18.08
N LYS A 33 -13.66 -11.37 18.83
CA LYS A 33 -13.55 -10.01 18.33
C LYS A 33 -12.41 -9.87 17.32
N ASP A 34 -11.25 -10.48 17.60
CA ASP A 34 -10.10 -10.45 16.69
C ASP A 34 -10.41 -11.20 15.39
N GLU A 35 -11.06 -12.37 15.48
CA GLU A 35 -11.50 -13.14 14.33
C GLU A 35 -12.48 -12.33 13.44
N ALA A 36 -13.40 -11.59 14.04
CA ALA A 36 -14.31 -10.70 13.31
C ALA A 36 -13.56 -9.57 12.59
N VAL A 37 -12.54 -8.96 13.22
CA VAL A 37 -11.70 -7.93 12.60
C VAL A 37 -10.93 -8.53 11.42
N VAL A 38 -10.35 -9.72 11.57
CA VAL A 38 -9.63 -10.43 10.50
C VAL A 38 -10.57 -10.67 9.31
N ALA A 39 -11.75 -11.24 9.55
CA ALA A 39 -12.74 -11.50 8.50
C ALA A 39 -13.15 -10.21 7.78
N GLN A 40 -13.41 -9.14 8.51
CA GLN A 40 -13.76 -7.83 7.97
C GLN A 40 -12.64 -7.25 7.10
N CYS A 41 -11.38 -7.32 7.55
CA CYS A 41 -10.25 -6.84 6.76
C CYS A 41 -10.07 -7.64 5.46
N MET A 42 -10.24 -8.97 5.52
CA MET A 42 -10.17 -9.82 4.34
C MET A 42 -11.27 -9.50 3.31
N GLU A 43 -12.47 -9.22 3.78
CA GLU A 43 -13.60 -8.82 2.92
C GLU A 43 -13.35 -7.47 2.26
N GLN A 44 -12.91 -6.47 3.03
CA GLN A 44 -12.61 -5.13 2.53
C GLN A 44 -11.54 -5.14 1.43
N ILE A 45 -10.53 -6.00 1.57
CA ILE A 45 -9.43 -6.17 0.59
C ILE A 45 -9.80 -7.18 -0.51
N ARG A 46 -11.01 -7.76 -0.47
CA ARG A 46 -11.51 -8.74 -1.45
C ARG A 46 -10.63 -9.98 -1.59
N ILE A 47 -10.10 -10.48 -0.47
CA ILE A 47 -9.28 -11.70 -0.41
C ILE A 47 -9.94 -12.85 0.35
N SER A 48 -11.17 -12.69 0.85
CA SER A 48 -11.92 -13.74 1.56
C SER A 48 -11.97 -15.08 0.81
N PRO A 49 -12.12 -15.13 -0.54
CA PRO A 49 -12.07 -16.40 -1.28
C PRO A 49 -10.72 -17.12 -1.23
N LEU A 50 -9.65 -16.43 -0.79
CA LEU A 50 -8.30 -16.99 -0.74
C LEU A 50 -7.91 -17.47 0.67
N LYS A 51 -8.79 -17.33 1.67
CA LYS A 51 -8.46 -17.47 3.09
C LYS A 51 -7.73 -18.77 3.45
N GLU A 52 -8.12 -19.90 2.82
CA GLU A 52 -7.53 -21.23 3.08
C GLU A 52 -6.33 -21.54 2.16
N ARG A 53 -6.01 -20.66 1.22
CA ARG A 53 -4.88 -20.89 0.32
C ARG A 53 -3.57 -20.65 1.05
N ASN A 54 -2.55 -21.41 0.66
CA ASN A 54 -1.19 -21.18 1.12
C ASN A 54 -0.69 -19.81 0.61
N PHE A 55 -0.18 -18.98 1.52
CA PHE A 55 0.30 -17.63 1.20
C PHE A 55 1.41 -17.64 0.13
N MET A 56 2.33 -18.60 0.19
CA MET A 56 3.43 -18.70 -0.76
C MET A 56 2.98 -19.03 -2.18
N SER A 57 1.81 -19.66 -2.35
CA SER A 57 1.25 -20.01 -3.67
C SER A 57 0.54 -18.84 -4.37
N LEU A 58 0.46 -17.69 -3.74
CA LEU A 58 -0.23 -16.52 -4.28
C LEU A 58 0.63 -15.78 -5.31
N SER A 59 -0.03 -15.08 -6.25
CA SER A 59 0.63 -14.08 -7.09
C SER A 59 1.08 -12.87 -6.26
N ASP A 60 2.03 -12.09 -6.78
CA ASP A 60 2.56 -10.93 -6.05
C ASP A 60 1.47 -9.90 -5.72
N GLY A 61 0.53 -9.66 -6.63
CA GLY A 61 -0.62 -8.78 -6.37
C GLY A 61 -1.55 -9.33 -5.28
N GLN A 62 -1.74 -10.66 -5.21
CA GLN A 62 -2.49 -11.27 -4.13
C GLN A 62 -1.74 -11.17 -2.80
N LYS A 63 -0.42 -11.40 -2.80
CA LYS A 63 0.44 -11.23 -1.61
C LYS A 63 0.37 -9.80 -1.07
N GLN A 64 0.47 -8.80 -1.95
CA GLN A 64 0.36 -7.38 -1.54
C GLN A 64 -0.99 -7.09 -0.87
N ARG A 65 -2.09 -7.60 -1.41
CA ARG A 65 -3.41 -7.46 -0.79
C ARG A 65 -3.48 -8.13 0.59
N VAL A 66 -2.88 -9.31 0.75
CA VAL A 66 -2.82 -10.01 2.04
C VAL A 66 -2.01 -9.21 3.07
N LEU A 67 -0.86 -8.66 2.68
CA LEU A 67 -0.03 -7.82 3.55
C LEU A 67 -0.75 -6.53 3.94
N LEU A 68 -1.49 -5.93 3.02
CA LEU A 68 -2.35 -4.77 3.33
C LEU A 68 -3.44 -5.15 4.33
N ALA A 69 -4.14 -6.27 4.14
CA ALA A 69 -5.16 -6.73 5.08
C ALA A 69 -4.57 -6.99 6.48
N LYS A 70 -3.38 -7.60 6.56
CA LYS A 70 -2.63 -7.77 7.81
C LYS A 70 -2.35 -6.43 8.49
N ALA A 71 -1.87 -5.43 7.75
CA ALA A 71 -1.59 -4.10 8.30
C ALA A 71 -2.86 -3.42 8.82
N LEU A 72 -3.98 -3.57 8.13
CA LEU A 72 -5.26 -3.01 8.54
C LEU A 72 -5.87 -3.69 9.76
N CYS A 73 -5.57 -4.96 10.01
CA CYS A 73 -5.97 -5.67 11.23
C CYS A 73 -5.35 -5.05 12.49
N GLN A 74 -4.29 -4.25 12.35
CA GLN A 74 -3.73 -3.49 13.46
C GLN A 74 -4.53 -2.22 13.77
N GLU A 75 -5.59 -1.94 13.01
CA GLU A 75 -6.42 -0.74 13.18
C GLU A 75 -5.59 0.55 13.25
N PRO A 76 -4.66 0.78 12.28
CA PRO A 76 -3.72 1.88 12.34
C PRO A 76 -4.40 3.22 12.05
N GLU A 77 -3.89 4.30 12.65
CA GLU A 77 -4.21 5.68 12.26
C GLU A 77 -3.40 6.13 11.04
N ILE A 78 -2.19 5.61 10.92
CA ILE A 78 -1.27 5.90 9.80
C ILE A 78 -0.74 4.58 9.24
N LEU A 79 -0.79 4.43 7.93
CA LEU A 79 -0.25 3.31 7.17
C LEU A 79 0.97 3.79 6.38
N ILE A 80 2.12 3.14 6.58
CA ILE A 80 3.34 3.43 5.84
C ILE A 80 3.61 2.27 4.89
N LEU A 81 3.74 2.57 3.59
CA LEU A 81 3.96 1.59 2.53
C LEU A 81 5.20 1.96 1.73
N ASP A 82 6.15 1.05 1.67
CA ASP A 82 7.34 1.22 0.86
C ASP A 82 7.17 0.50 -0.48
N GLU A 83 7.18 1.26 -1.56
CA GLU A 83 7.02 0.79 -2.95
C GLU A 83 5.90 -0.26 -3.15
N PRO A 84 4.66 -0.01 -2.71
CA PRO A 84 3.64 -1.06 -2.66
C PRO A 84 3.19 -1.53 -4.06
N THR A 85 3.63 -0.89 -5.12
CA THR A 85 3.23 -1.17 -6.51
C THR A 85 4.34 -1.75 -7.38
N SER A 86 5.59 -1.86 -6.88
CA SER A 86 6.79 -2.10 -7.69
C SER A 86 6.77 -3.41 -8.51
N TYR A 87 6.09 -4.45 -8.04
CA TYR A 87 6.03 -5.76 -8.71
C TYR A 87 4.66 -6.09 -9.30
N LEU A 88 3.81 -5.08 -9.44
CA LEU A 88 2.45 -5.24 -9.97
C LEU A 88 2.39 -4.80 -11.42
N ASP A 89 1.61 -5.52 -12.24
CA ASP A 89 1.23 -5.00 -13.54
C ASP A 89 0.26 -3.82 -13.42
N VAL A 90 0.08 -3.06 -14.50
CA VAL A 90 -0.69 -1.80 -14.52
C VAL A 90 -2.09 -1.98 -13.95
N LYS A 91 -2.77 -3.09 -14.30
CA LYS A 91 -4.14 -3.35 -13.82
C LYS A 91 -4.17 -3.49 -12.31
N TYR A 92 -3.28 -4.32 -11.76
CA TYR A 92 -3.24 -4.58 -10.32
C TYR A 92 -2.74 -3.37 -9.52
N LYS A 93 -1.83 -2.54 -10.08
CA LYS A 93 -1.45 -1.24 -9.49
C LYS A 93 -2.66 -0.33 -9.31
N LEU A 94 -3.43 -0.13 -10.36
CA LEU A 94 -4.60 0.73 -10.32
C LEU A 94 -5.68 0.22 -9.34
N GLU A 95 -5.93 -1.09 -9.35
CA GLU A 95 -6.86 -1.70 -8.38
C GLU A 95 -6.40 -1.53 -6.93
N PHE A 96 -5.11 -1.72 -6.66
CA PHE A 96 -4.52 -1.57 -5.33
C PHE A 96 -4.61 -0.12 -4.83
N LEU A 97 -4.22 0.84 -5.66
CA LEU A 97 -4.27 2.26 -5.32
C LEU A 97 -5.71 2.77 -5.13
N SER A 98 -6.64 2.34 -5.99
CA SER A 98 -8.07 2.65 -5.84
C SER A 98 -8.62 2.12 -4.51
N MET A 99 -8.23 0.92 -4.12
CA MET A 99 -8.61 0.31 -2.84
C MET A 99 -8.06 1.11 -1.66
N LEU A 100 -6.78 1.55 -1.71
CA LEU A 100 -6.19 2.42 -0.69
C LEU A 100 -6.95 3.74 -0.56
N GLN A 101 -7.26 4.42 -1.67
CA GLN A 101 -8.03 5.66 -1.65
C GLN A 101 -9.44 5.47 -1.04
N GLU A 102 -10.12 4.37 -1.38
CA GLU A 102 -11.43 4.06 -0.79
C GLU A 102 -11.32 3.90 0.73
N MET A 103 -10.26 3.27 1.20
CA MET A 103 -10.04 3.04 2.63
C MET A 103 -9.67 4.31 3.40
N THR A 104 -8.79 5.16 2.85
CA THR A 104 -8.42 6.43 3.47
C THR A 104 -9.66 7.29 3.69
N ARG A 105 -10.53 7.37 2.67
CA ARG A 105 -11.78 8.16 2.75
C ARG A 105 -12.78 7.59 3.76
N LYS A 106 -12.97 6.26 3.78
CA LYS A 106 -13.96 5.61 4.66
C LYS A 106 -13.49 5.51 6.11
N LYS A 107 -12.22 5.20 6.35
CA LYS A 107 -11.68 4.96 7.70
C LYS A 107 -10.89 6.13 8.27
N LYS A 108 -10.66 7.20 7.49
CA LYS A 108 -9.85 8.35 7.87
C LYS A 108 -8.41 7.96 8.29
N ILE A 109 -7.86 6.94 7.64
CA ILE A 109 -6.48 6.49 7.86
C ILE A 109 -5.56 7.36 7.01
N GLY A 110 -4.51 7.93 7.60
CA GLY A 110 -3.43 8.57 6.85
C GLY A 110 -2.61 7.50 6.11
N VAL A 111 -2.27 7.73 4.84
CA VAL A 111 -1.37 6.84 4.09
C VAL A 111 -0.15 7.63 3.64
N LEU A 112 1.02 7.15 4.01
CA LEU A 112 2.31 7.60 3.49
C LEU A 112 2.88 6.46 2.65
N MET A 113 3.19 6.71 1.37
CA MET A 113 3.78 5.68 0.52
C MET A 113 4.87 6.25 -0.38
N SER A 114 5.91 5.45 -0.64
CA SER A 114 6.87 5.73 -1.68
C SER A 114 6.36 5.22 -3.03
N LEU A 115 6.52 6.02 -4.08
CA LEU A 115 6.17 5.66 -5.45
C LEU A 115 7.28 6.12 -6.39
N HIS A 116 7.56 5.33 -7.42
CA HIS A 116 8.49 5.70 -8.49
C HIS A 116 7.78 6.25 -9.73
N GLU A 117 6.49 5.92 -9.90
CA GLU A 117 5.70 6.35 -11.05
C GLU A 117 5.05 7.71 -10.76
N LEU A 118 5.54 8.76 -11.42
CA LEU A 118 5.05 10.13 -11.24
C LEU A 118 3.56 10.26 -11.59
N ASP A 119 3.12 9.63 -12.68
CA ASP A 119 1.72 9.66 -13.12
C ASP A 119 0.77 9.09 -12.06
N LEU A 120 1.21 8.05 -11.35
CA LEU A 120 0.44 7.45 -10.26
C LEU A 120 0.46 8.35 -9.02
N ALA A 121 1.63 8.91 -8.68
CA ALA A 121 1.76 9.83 -7.56
C ALA A 121 0.84 11.06 -7.75
N GLU A 122 0.82 11.64 -8.95
CA GLU A 122 -0.06 12.76 -9.29
C GLU A 122 -1.55 12.43 -9.10
N ARG A 123 -1.97 11.24 -9.56
CA ARG A 123 -3.38 10.84 -9.55
C ARG A 123 -3.94 10.44 -8.20
N VAL A 124 -3.10 9.92 -7.30
CA VAL A 124 -3.60 9.28 -6.08
C VAL A 124 -3.28 10.04 -4.81
N SER A 125 -2.38 11.03 -4.86
CA SER A 125 -1.90 11.73 -3.67
C SER A 125 -2.65 13.03 -3.42
N ASP A 126 -2.93 13.32 -2.15
CA ASP A 126 -3.41 14.64 -1.72
C ASP A 126 -2.22 15.61 -1.54
N LYS A 127 -1.05 15.05 -1.16
CA LYS A 127 0.23 15.77 -1.01
C LYS A 127 1.37 14.89 -1.48
N ILE A 128 2.39 15.53 -2.03
CA ILE A 128 3.60 14.88 -2.53
C ILE A 128 4.81 15.50 -1.82
N VAL A 129 5.76 14.63 -1.47
CA VAL A 129 7.08 15.01 -0.96
C VAL A 129 8.10 14.46 -1.95
N CYS A 130 8.86 15.34 -2.60
CA CYS A 130 9.94 14.95 -3.50
C CYS A 130 11.26 14.88 -2.74
N VAL A 131 11.89 13.70 -2.77
CA VAL A 131 13.15 13.45 -2.09
C VAL A 131 14.24 13.18 -3.13
N LYS A 132 15.39 13.86 -3.00
CA LYS A 132 16.60 13.62 -3.80
C LYS A 132 17.79 13.44 -2.87
N GLY A 133 18.36 12.25 -2.85
CA GLY A 133 19.39 11.91 -1.87
C GLY A 133 18.86 12.01 -0.43
N GLU A 134 19.45 12.89 0.37
CA GLU A 134 19.08 13.11 1.78
C GLU A 134 18.20 14.37 1.97
N ASN A 135 17.81 15.05 0.89
CA ASN A 135 17.09 16.32 0.96
C ASN A 135 15.64 16.20 0.46
N ILE A 136 14.77 17.01 1.05
CA ILE A 136 13.45 17.28 0.49
C ILE A 136 13.59 18.45 -0.47
N GLU A 137 13.36 18.19 -1.76
CA GLU A 137 13.49 19.18 -2.83
C GLU A 137 12.20 19.99 -3.01
N ASN A 138 11.05 19.35 -2.83
CA ASN A 138 9.75 19.99 -2.95
C ASN A 138 8.69 19.28 -2.12
N TYR A 139 7.64 20.02 -1.76
CA TYR A 139 6.51 19.52 -1.01
C TYR A 139 5.26 20.35 -1.31
N GLY A 140 4.16 19.71 -1.68
CA GLY A 140 2.91 20.41 -1.97
C GLY A 140 1.79 19.49 -2.45
N THR A 141 0.74 20.09 -3.02
CA THR A 141 -0.25 19.34 -3.81
C THR A 141 0.37 18.85 -5.11
N PRO A 142 -0.21 17.84 -5.78
CA PRO A 142 0.28 17.41 -7.09
C PRO A 142 0.43 18.59 -8.07
N GLU A 143 -0.56 19.49 -8.13
CA GLU A 143 -0.54 20.65 -9.01
C GLU A 143 0.62 21.62 -8.69
N GLU A 144 0.92 21.82 -7.40
CA GLU A 144 2.04 22.65 -6.96
C GLU A 144 3.40 22.02 -7.27
N VAL A 145 3.50 20.70 -7.09
CA VAL A 145 4.77 19.98 -7.26
C VAL A 145 5.11 19.76 -8.72
N PHE A 146 4.12 19.47 -9.57
CA PHE A 146 4.35 19.23 -11.00
C PHE A 146 4.25 20.47 -11.88
N ALA A 147 4.00 21.65 -11.27
CA ALA A 147 4.05 22.92 -12.00
C ALA A 147 5.47 23.26 -12.51
N ASP A 148 5.53 24.07 -13.57
CA ASP A 148 6.74 24.78 -14.02
C ASP A 148 7.99 23.94 -14.33
N GLY A 149 7.84 22.72 -14.84
CA GLY A 149 8.98 21.90 -15.26
C GLY A 149 9.86 21.39 -14.11
N PHE A 150 9.32 21.35 -12.88
CA PHE A 150 10.04 20.83 -11.72
C PHE A 150 10.51 19.38 -11.90
N VAL A 151 9.74 18.55 -12.63
CA VAL A 151 10.10 17.17 -12.94
C VAL A 151 11.40 17.11 -13.75
N ASP A 152 11.56 17.98 -14.75
CA ASP A 152 12.78 18.06 -15.57
C ASP A 152 13.98 18.42 -14.70
N GLN A 153 13.80 19.33 -13.74
CA GLN A 153 14.85 19.71 -12.78
C GLN A 153 15.19 18.57 -11.82
N LEU A 154 14.17 17.87 -11.31
CA LEU A 154 14.36 16.76 -10.37
C LEU A 154 15.18 15.63 -10.98
N TYR A 155 14.95 15.31 -12.25
CA TYR A 155 15.63 14.24 -12.99
C TYR A 155 16.84 14.71 -13.80
N GLU A 156 17.21 16.01 -13.73
CA GLU A 156 18.31 16.61 -14.49
C GLU A 156 18.18 16.40 -16.01
N ILE A 157 16.94 16.44 -16.52
CA ILE A 157 16.64 16.26 -17.93
C ILE A 157 16.81 17.60 -18.63
N THR A 158 17.78 17.71 -19.54
CA THR A 158 18.16 18.96 -20.21
C THR A 158 17.29 19.33 -21.42
N ASP A 159 16.40 18.45 -21.88
CA ASP A 159 15.72 18.60 -23.19
C ASP A 159 14.18 18.76 -23.15
N GLY A 160 13.59 19.15 -22.04
CA GLY A 160 12.13 19.40 -21.96
C GLY A 160 11.27 18.18 -22.40
N THR A 161 11.73 16.96 -22.14
CA THR A 161 11.11 15.72 -22.59
C THR A 161 9.75 15.48 -21.90
N PHE A 162 9.48 16.16 -20.79
CA PHE A 162 8.22 16.14 -20.05
C PHE A 162 7.46 17.48 -20.18
N GLN A 163 7.44 18.07 -21.35
CA GLN A 163 6.50 19.16 -21.58
C GLN A 163 5.07 18.61 -21.52
N GLU A 164 4.23 19.30 -20.77
CA GLU A 164 2.81 19.04 -20.60
C GLU A 164 2.18 18.59 -21.93
N LYS A 165 1.65 17.38 -21.97
CA LYS A 165 0.59 17.04 -22.91
C LYS A 165 -0.68 17.75 -22.46
N ASN A 166 -0.70 19.06 -22.61
CA ASN A 166 -1.94 19.81 -22.67
C ASN A 166 -2.72 19.33 -23.90
N GLY A 167 -3.78 18.58 -23.66
CA GLY A 167 -4.83 18.34 -24.63
C GLY A 167 -4.61 17.14 -25.54
N CYS A 168 -5.22 16.02 -25.14
CA CYS A 168 -5.93 15.15 -26.08
C CYS A 168 -7.19 14.63 -25.41
N VAL A 169 -8.29 15.07 -25.96
CA VAL A 169 -9.67 14.65 -26.05
C VAL A 169 -9.97 13.27 -25.47
#